data_20507d86d852761fb15fc6858d0a0b4d
#
_entry.id   20507d86d852761fb15fc6858d0a0b4d
#
_cell.length_a   1.000
_cell.length_b   1.000
_cell.length_c   1.000
_cell.angle_alpha   90.00
_cell.angle_beta   90.00
_cell.angle_gamma   90.00
#
_symmetry.space_group_name_H-M   'P 1'
#
loop_
_entity.id
_entity.type
_entity.pdbx_description
1 polymer ?
#
loop_
_entity_poly.entity_id
_entity_poly.type
_entity_poly.pdbx_seq_one_letter_code
_entity_poly.pdbx_strand_id
1 'polypeptide(L)'
;MYAFARPAVTLTTYPYPKGALGAYCRSKLANHLFTYELHTRLTAAGAPTIAVAAHPGGANTNLGRANPGGALFTLLSWIRPYVEGFTQSPAMGALPVLRAATDLDVVGGECYGPDGLLEIYGHPVRVATSRRARDPDAAARLWEYSRAATGADFASLD
;
A
#
# COMPACT_ATOMS: atom_id res chain seq x y z
N MET A 1 8.54 8.01 -35.93
CA MET A 1 9.49 7.91 -34.82
C MET A 1 8.95 8.81 -33.70
N TYR A 2 8.06 8.30 -32.84
CA TYR A 2 7.43 9.09 -31.78
C TYR A 2 8.26 8.93 -30.53
N ALA A 3 8.97 10.00 -30.18
CA ALA A 3 9.63 10.11 -28.88
C ALA A 3 8.53 10.34 -27.83
N PHE A 4 8.08 9.28 -27.17
CA PHE A 4 7.31 9.41 -25.96
C PHE A 4 8.23 9.95 -24.86
N ALA A 5 8.18 11.25 -24.63
CA ALA A 5 8.63 11.83 -23.37
C ALA A 5 7.73 11.23 -22.27
N ARG A 6 8.19 10.16 -21.61
CA ARG A 6 7.51 9.59 -20.44
C ARG A 6 7.48 10.69 -19.38
N PRO A 7 6.29 11.17 -18.95
CA PRO A 7 6.24 11.98 -17.77
C PRO A 7 6.73 11.09 -16.63
N ALA A 8 7.92 11.38 -16.13
CA ALA A 8 8.45 10.69 -14.97
C ALA A 8 7.52 11.01 -13.82
N VAL A 9 6.68 10.05 -13.43
CA VAL A 9 6.00 10.10 -12.13
C VAL A 9 7.09 9.98 -11.09
N THR A 10 7.59 11.13 -10.66
CA THR A 10 8.72 11.20 -9.77
C THR A 10 8.26 10.93 -8.34
N LEU A 11 7.82 9.70 -8.07
CA LEU A 11 7.78 9.17 -6.69
C LEU A 11 9.18 9.22 -6.04
N THR A 12 10.21 9.54 -6.83
CA THR A 12 11.59 9.80 -6.40
C THR A 12 11.75 11.10 -5.61
N THR A 13 10.77 12.01 -5.64
CA THR A 13 10.81 13.28 -4.87
C THR A 13 10.66 13.03 -3.36
N TYR A 14 10.18 11.85 -2.97
CA TYR A 14 10.08 11.50 -1.56
C TYR A 14 11.44 11.00 -1.02
N PRO A 15 11.84 11.43 0.19
CA PRO A 15 13.13 11.07 0.79
C PRO A 15 13.10 9.63 1.33
N TYR A 16 12.97 8.66 0.44
CA TYR A 16 13.13 7.26 0.78
C TYR A 16 14.58 6.80 0.59
N PRO A 17 15.05 5.83 1.37
CA PRO A 17 16.37 5.25 1.19
C PRO A 17 16.58 4.78 -0.26
N LYS A 18 17.80 4.90 -0.77
CA LYS A 18 18.17 4.31 -2.06
C LYS A 18 18.15 2.78 -1.94
N GLY A 19 18.01 2.08 -3.07
CA GLY A 19 18.05 0.61 -3.12
C GLY A 19 16.69 -0.07 -2.91
N ALA A 20 16.71 -1.35 -2.60
CA ALA A 20 15.54 -2.22 -2.56
C ALA A 20 14.48 -1.78 -1.53
N LEU A 21 14.89 -1.34 -0.34
CA LEU A 21 13.97 -0.86 0.69
C LEU A 21 13.22 0.39 0.22
N GLY A 22 13.93 1.34 -0.38
CA GLY A 22 13.30 2.54 -0.92
C GLY A 22 12.35 2.23 -2.08
N ALA A 23 12.70 1.27 -2.94
CA ALA A 23 11.82 0.81 -4.01
C ALA A 23 10.53 0.17 -3.43
N TYR A 24 10.67 -0.65 -2.41
CA TYR A 24 9.54 -1.24 -1.68
C TYR A 24 8.64 -0.16 -1.07
N CYS A 25 9.19 0.79 -0.32
CA CYS A 25 8.42 1.88 0.28
C CYS A 25 7.67 2.70 -0.78
N ARG A 26 8.31 3.00 -1.92
CA ARG A 26 7.67 3.70 -3.03
C ARG A 26 6.53 2.91 -3.64
N SER A 27 6.69 1.58 -3.82
CA SER A 27 5.62 0.73 -4.35
C SER A 27 4.41 0.68 -3.43
N LYS A 28 4.63 0.66 -2.11
CA LYS A 28 3.54 0.70 -1.12
C LYS A 28 2.85 2.07 -1.08
N LEU A 29 3.61 3.16 -1.18
CA LEU A 29 3.01 4.49 -1.33
C LEU A 29 2.16 4.58 -2.59
N ALA A 30 2.63 4.03 -3.72
CA ALA A 30 1.86 4.00 -4.97
C ALA A 30 0.53 3.27 -4.81
N ASN A 31 0.49 2.15 -4.07
CA ASN A 31 -0.77 1.45 -3.79
C ASN A 31 -1.76 2.33 -3.02
N HIS A 32 -1.30 3.09 -2.01
CA HIS A 32 -2.16 4.00 -1.26
C HIS A 32 -2.68 5.16 -2.13
N LEU A 33 -1.80 5.79 -2.92
CA LEU A 33 -2.17 6.86 -3.84
C LEU A 33 -3.19 6.39 -4.88
N PHE A 34 -2.99 5.18 -5.42
CA PHE A 34 -3.94 4.58 -6.36
C PHE A 34 -5.31 4.32 -5.71
N THR A 35 -5.32 3.76 -4.48
CA THR A 35 -6.58 3.54 -3.74
C THR A 35 -7.31 4.85 -3.48
N TYR A 36 -6.58 5.90 -3.09
CA TYR A 36 -7.13 7.22 -2.82
C TYR A 36 -7.76 7.83 -4.08
N GLU A 37 -7.03 7.83 -5.21
CA GLU A 37 -7.52 8.35 -6.48
C GLU A 37 -8.73 7.57 -7.00
N LEU A 38 -8.65 6.24 -6.97
CA LEU A 38 -9.75 5.38 -7.40
C LEU A 38 -11.02 5.67 -6.59
N HIS A 39 -10.90 5.80 -5.25
CA HIS A 39 -12.05 6.14 -4.42
C HIS A 39 -12.61 7.52 -4.75
N THR A 40 -11.75 8.50 -4.97
CA THR A 40 -12.17 9.87 -5.35
C THR A 40 -12.97 9.87 -6.65
N ARG A 41 -12.49 9.15 -7.67
CA ARG A 41 -13.19 9.02 -8.97
C ARG A 41 -14.49 8.25 -8.86
N LEU A 42 -14.50 7.12 -8.13
CA LEU A 42 -15.74 6.35 -7.88
C LEU A 42 -16.81 7.23 -7.21
N THR A 43 -16.40 8.03 -6.22
CA THR A 43 -17.30 8.96 -5.52
C THR A 43 -17.81 10.04 -6.48
N ALA A 44 -16.95 10.63 -7.29
CA ALA A 44 -17.32 11.65 -8.27
C ALA A 44 -18.29 11.11 -9.34
N ALA A 45 -18.11 9.85 -9.74
CA ALA A 45 -19.00 9.16 -10.67
C ALA A 45 -20.31 8.65 -10.04
N GLY A 46 -20.53 8.86 -8.73
CA GLY A 46 -21.70 8.35 -8.01
C GLY A 46 -21.77 6.83 -7.94
N ALA A 47 -20.64 6.14 -8.11
CA ALA A 47 -20.60 4.67 -8.07
C ALA A 47 -20.88 4.15 -6.65
N PRO A 48 -21.64 3.05 -6.49
CA PRO A 48 -21.88 2.44 -5.18
C PRO A 48 -20.65 1.68 -4.64
N THR A 49 -19.63 1.52 -5.46
CA THR A 49 -18.39 0.82 -5.14
C THR A 49 -17.44 1.76 -4.41
N ILE A 50 -16.74 1.24 -3.41
CA ILE A 50 -15.67 1.96 -2.70
C ILE A 50 -14.32 1.29 -2.95
N ALA A 51 -13.24 2.08 -2.89
CA ALA A 51 -11.88 1.56 -2.87
C ALA A 51 -11.28 1.75 -1.49
N VAL A 52 -10.65 0.71 -0.95
CA VAL A 52 -10.01 0.72 0.36
C VAL A 52 -8.65 0.02 0.30
N ALA A 53 -7.75 0.39 1.20
CA ALA A 53 -6.48 -0.30 1.38
C ALA A 53 -6.52 -1.19 2.63
N ALA A 54 -5.75 -2.28 2.62
CA ALA A 54 -5.52 -3.08 3.81
C ALA A 54 -4.09 -3.62 3.81
N HIS A 55 -3.52 -3.79 5.01
CA HIS A 55 -2.22 -4.43 5.17
C HIS A 55 -2.22 -5.43 6.35
N PRO A 56 -1.47 -6.53 6.23
CA PRO A 56 -1.46 -7.60 7.22
C PRO A 56 -0.58 -7.32 8.44
N GLY A 57 0.01 -6.14 8.56
CA GLY A 57 1.06 -5.90 9.56
C GLY A 57 2.32 -6.74 9.31
N GLY A 58 2.99 -7.11 10.39
CA GLY A 58 4.17 -7.99 10.39
C GLY A 58 3.83 -9.47 10.42
N ALA A 59 3.02 -9.96 9.45
CA ALA A 59 2.69 -11.36 9.37
C ALA A 59 3.92 -12.21 8.99
N ASN A 60 4.09 -13.34 9.67
CA ASN A 60 5.15 -14.31 9.37
C ASN A 60 4.85 -15.04 8.05
N THR A 61 5.21 -14.39 6.95
CA THR A 61 5.05 -14.91 5.58
C THR A 61 6.42 -15.29 4.99
N ASN A 62 6.42 -16.07 3.90
CA ASN A 62 7.65 -16.45 3.19
C ASN A 62 8.38 -15.26 2.53
N LEU A 63 7.86 -14.03 2.63
CA LEU A 63 8.46 -12.85 2.04
C LEU A 63 9.87 -12.56 2.58
N GLY A 64 10.13 -12.85 3.87
CA GLY A 64 11.46 -12.71 4.48
C GLY A 64 12.47 -13.77 4.00
N ARG A 65 12.02 -14.87 3.41
CA ARG A 65 12.89 -15.94 2.88
C ARG A 65 13.41 -15.66 1.46
N ALA A 66 12.73 -14.78 0.72
CA ALA A 66 13.04 -14.53 -0.68
C ALA A 66 14.29 -13.66 -0.91
N ASN A 67 14.89 -13.08 0.14
CA ASN A 67 16.06 -12.18 0.00
C ASN A 67 17.09 -12.39 1.12
N PRO A 68 17.81 -13.54 1.16
CA PRO A 68 18.68 -13.93 2.28
C PRO A 68 20.00 -13.14 2.36
N GLY A 69 20.27 -12.17 1.48
CA GLY A 69 21.55 -11.47 1.37
C GLY A 69 21.58 -9.99 1.72
N GLY A 70 20.48 -9.41 2.18
CA GLY A 70 20.46 -7.97 2.51
C GLY A 70 20.96 -7.70 3.94
N ALA A 71 21.79 -6.65 4.14
CA ALA A 71 22.28 -6.23 5.46
C ALA A 71 21.16 -6.04 6.49
N LEU A 72 19.98 -5.56 6.04
CA LEU A 72 18.77 -5.46 6.85
C LEU A 72 18.24 -6.84 7.26
N PHE A 73 18.30 -7.84 6.36
CA PHE A 73 17.88 -9.22 6.68
C PHE A 73 18.81 -9.85 7.72
N THR A 74 20.12 -9.61 7.61
CA THR A 74 21.11 -10.08 8.58
C THR A 74 20.90 -9.46 9.96
N LEU A 75 20.62 -8.15 10.00
CA LEU A 75 20.29 -7.44 11.23
C LEU A 75 18.96 -7.95 11.82
N LEU A 76 17.91 -8.09 11.00
CA LEU A 76 16.62 -8.62 11.42
C LEU A 76 16.69 -10.10 11.82
N SER A 77 17.58 -10.91 11.23
CA SER A 77 17.77 -12.30 11.62
C SER A 77 18.36 -12.45 13.02
N TRP A 78 19.18 -11.50 13.45
CA TRP A 78 19.76 -11.48 14.79
C TRP A 78 18.75 -11.12 15.88
N ILE A 79 17.81 -10.22 15.58
CA ILE A 79 16.71 -9.85 16.49
C ILE A 79 15.48 -10.74 16.32
N ARG A 80 15.45 -11.59 15.29
CA ARG A 80 14.34 -12.49 14.96
C ARG A 80 13.82 -13.31 16.14
N PRO A 81 14.65 -13.96 16.99
CA PRO A 81 14.16 -14.68 18.16
C PRO A 81 13.40 -13.79 19.16
N TYR A 82 13.74 -12.51 19.20
CA TYR A 82 13.09 -11.52 20.07
C TYR A 82 11.84 -10.91 19.43
N VAL A 83 11.73 -10.95 18.10
CA VAL A 83 10.59 -10.39 17.34
C VAL A 83 9.61 -11.46 16.86
N GLU A 84 9.96 -12.74 16.89
CA GLU A 84 9.03 -13.84 16.54
C GLU A 84 7.78 -13.85 17.44
N GLY A 85 7.91 -13.38 18.68
CA GLY A 85 6.76 -13.12 19.57
C GLY A 85 5.92 -11.88 19.20
N PHE A 86 6.41 -11.01 18.30
CA PHE A 86 5.72 -9.79 17.86
C PHE A 86 5.16 -9.91 16.44
N THR A 87 5.43 -11.01 15.73
CA THR A 87 4.80 -11.27 14.43
C THR A 87 3.51 -12.05 14.64
N GLN A 88 2.51 -11.73 13.85
CA GLN A 88 1.24 -12.44 13.94
C GLN A 88 1.18 -13.64 12.98
N SER A 89 0.26 -14.57 13.28
CA SER A 89 -0.01 -15.70 12.40
C SER A 89 -0.56 -15.24 11.04
N PRO A 90 -0.43 -16.04 9.97
CA PRO A 90 -1.06 -15.72 8.69
C PRO A 90 -2.58 -15.51 8.80
N ALA A 91 -3.25 -16.25 9.69
CA ALA A 91 -4.68 -16.09 9.94
C ALA A 91 -5.00 -14.70 10.52
N MET A 92 -4.24 -14.24 11.50
CA MET A 92 -4.38 -12.88 12.04
C MET A 92 -4.05 -11.82 10.99
N GLY A 93 -3.01 -12.04 10.19
CA GLY A 93 -2.65 -11.12 9.10
C GLY A 93 -3.69 -11.02 7.99
N ALA A 94 -4.57 -12.00 7.84
CA ALA A 94 -5.67 -11.95 6.89
C ALA A 94 -6.86 -11.09 7.36
N LEU A 95 -7.00 -10.87 8.68
CA LEU A 95 -8.18 -10.18 9.24
C LEU A 95 -8.38 -8.75 8.71
N PRO A 96 -7.35 -7.89 8.55
CA PRO A 96 -7.57 -6.56 7.96
C PRO A 96 -8.13 -6.60 6.54
N VAL A 97 -7.68 -7.56 5.72
CA VAL A 97 -8.20 -7.75 4.36
C VAL A 97 -9.64 -8.26 4.39
N LEU A 98 -9.94 -9.22 5.25
CA LEU A 98 -11.29 -9.72 5.43
C LEU A 98 -12.23 -8.62 5.92
N ARG A 99 -11.82 -7.83 6.90
CA ARG A 99 -12.59 -6.68 7.37
C ARG A 99 -12.86 -5.70 6.22
N ALA A 100 -11.83 -5.30 5.50
CA ALA A 100 -11.97 -4.38 4.35
C ALA A 100 -12.92 -4.90 3.27
N ALA A 101 -13.05 -6.23 3.13
CA ALA A 101 -13.90 -6.85 2.12
C ALA A 101 -15.33 -7.14 2.56
N THR A 102 -15.59 -7.30 3.87
CA THR A 102 -16.87 -7.85 4.35
C THR A 102 -17.57 -7.03 5.43
N ASP A 103 -16.88 -6.10 6.09
CA ASP A 103 -17.47 -5.27 7.13
C ASP A 103 -18.27 -4.13 6.47
N LEU A 104 -19.54 -3.97 6.89
CA LEU A 104 -20.45 -2.95 6.35
C LEU A 104 -20.07 -1.53 6.77
N ASP A 105 -19.28 -1.38 7.84
CA ASP A 105 -18.85 -0.08 8.37
C ASP A 105 -17.52 0.40 7.72
N VAL A 106 -17.07 -0.27 6.66
CA VAL A 106 -15.85 0.12 5.94
C VAL A 106 -16.05 1.43 5.20
N VAL A 107 -15.12 2.36 5.43
CA VAL A 107 -15.12 3.70 4.82
C VAL A 107 -14.18 3.71 3.62
N GLY A 108 -14.68 4.15 2.48
CA GLY A 108 -13.90 4.29 1.25
C GLY A 108 -12.74 5.28 1.39
N GLY A 109 -11.65 5.04 0.69
CA GLY A 109 -10.42 5.84 0.76
C GLY A 109 -9.56 5.61 2.02
N GLU A 110 -10.03 4.76 2.95
CA GLU A 110 -9.32 4.48 4.20
C GLU A 110 -8.43 3.25 4.10
N CYS A 111 -7.57 3.06 5.12
CA CYS A 111 -6.68 1.92 5.26
C CYS A 111 -7.02 1.12 6.52
N TYR A 112 -6.95 -0.20 6.42
CA TYR A 112 -7.20 -1.12 7.52
C TYR A 112 -5.95 -1.94 7.82
N GLY A 113 -5.59 -2.00 9.08
CA GLY A 113 -4.39 -2.69 9.57
C GLY A 113 -4.56 -3.12 11.02
N PRO A 114 -3.55 -3.78 11.62
CA PRO A 114 -3.59 -4.19 13.02
C PRO A 114 -3.50 -3.00 14.00
N ASP A 115 -4.14 -3.11 15.17
CA ASP A 115 -4.18 -2.09 16.21
C ASP A 115 -2.98 -2.10 17.17
N GLY A 116 -2.08 -3.07 17.04
CA GLY A 116 -0.91 -3.20 17.91
C GLY A 116 0.21 -2.23 17.60
N LEU A 117 1.30 -2.35 18.34
CA LEU A 117 2.44 -1.45 18.25
C LEU A 117 2.99 -1.39 16.81
N LEU A 118 3.11 -0.17 16.27
CA LEU A 118 3.57 0.11 14.89
C LEU A 118 2.76 -0.65 13.81
N GLU A 119 1.54 -1.01 14.11
CA GLU A 119 0.67 -1.77 13.21
C GLU A 119 1.28 -3.11 12.78
N ILE A 120 2.11 -3.73 13.65
CA ILE A 120 2.81 -4.98 13.35
C ILE A 120 1.91 -6.18 13.62
N TYR A 121 1.09 -6.14 14.68
CA TYR A 121 0.21 -7.23 15.12
C TYR A 121 -1.08 -6.66 15.71
N GLY A 122 -2.08 -7.50 15.92
CA GLY A 122 -3.33 -7.13 16.60
C GLY A 122 -4.57 -7.35 15.75
N HIS A 123 -5.67 -6.77 16.21
CA HIS A 123 -6.96 -6.86 15.54
C HIS A 123 -7.09 -5.79 14.45
N PRO A 124 -7.93 -6.04 13.42
CA PRO A 124 -8.09 -5.11 12.31
C PRO A 124 -8.85 -3.84 12.77
N VAL A 125 -8.23 -2.69 12.56
CA VAL A 125 -8.83 -1.37 12.78
C VAL A 125 -8.57 -0.46 11.58
N ARG A 126 -9.28 0.66 11.52
CA ARG A 126 -8.93 1.74 10.62
C ARG A 126 -7.64 2.39 11.11
N VAL A 127 -6.62 2.45 10.26
CA VAL A 127 -5.31 3.00 10.58
C VAL A 127 -5.04 4.31 9.83
N ALA A 128 -4.22 5.17 10.42
CA ALA A 128 -3.88 6.45 9.82
C ALA A 128 -2.91 6.26 8.65
N THR A 129 -3.20 6.90 7.53
CA THR A 129 -2.26 6.98 6.41
C THR A 129 -1.45 8.28 6.47
N SER A 130 -0.23 8.26 5.93
CA SER A 130 0.60 9.47 5.86
C SER A 130 -0.03 10.55 4.97
N ARG A 131 0.32 11.83 5.19
CA ARG A 131 -0.11 12.92 4.29
C ARG A 131 0.30 12.68 2.84
N ARG A 132 1.44 12.01 2.61
CA ARG A 132 1.93 11.66 1.26
C ARG A 132 1.04 10.66 0.56
N ALA A 133 0.41 9.75 1.31
CA ALA A 133 -0.51 8.75 0.78
C ALA A 133 -1.88 9.34 0.37
N ARG A 134 -2.13 10.59 0.74
CA ARG A 134 -3.34 11.35 0.44
C ARG A 134 -3.04 12.63 -0.34
N ASP A 135 -1.88 12.71 -1.01
CA ASP A 135 -1.51 13.82 -1.88
C ASP A 135 -2.30 13.72 -3.20
N PRO A 136 -3.27 14.61 -3.46
CA PRO A 136 -4.14 14.50 -4.61
C PRO A 136 -3.39 14.69 -5.93
N ASP A 137 -2.38 15.56 -5.97
CA ASP A 137 -1.62 15.80 -7.18
C ASP A 137 -0.73 14.59 -7.53
N ALA A 138 -0.14 13.95 -6.52
CA ALA A 138 0.64 12.73 -6.72
C ALA A 138 -0.26 11.56 -7.14
N ALA A 139 -1.47 11.47 -6.58
CA ALA A 139 -2.45 10.45 -6.89
C ALA A 139 -2.94 10.56 -8.34
N ALA A 140 -3.33 11.76 -8.77
CA ALA A 140 -3.75 12.03 -10.14
C ALA A 140 -2.63 11.73 -11.16
N ARG A 141 -1.39 12.16 -10.89
CA ARG A 141 -0.25 11.86 -11.76
C ARG A 141 0.03 10.35 -11.85
N LEU A 142 -0.07 9.63 -10.73
CA LEU A 142 0.10 8.18 -10.72
C LEU A 142 -1.00 7.48 -11.53
N TRP A 143 -2.23 7.95 -11.43
CA TRP A 143 -3.36 7.44 -12.19
C TRP A 143 -3.12 7.55 -13.70
N GLU A 144 -2.79 8.75 -14.19
CA GLU A 144 -2.51 8.98 -15.61
C GLU A 144 -1.33 8.14 -16.13
N TYR A 145 -0.27 8.05 -15.33
CA TYR A 145 0.86 7.17 -15.66
C TYR A 145 0.43 5.71 -15.77
N SER A 146 -0.37 5.25 -14.80
CA SER A 146 -0.84 3.85 -14.77
C SER A 146 -1.73 3.52 -15.97
N ARG A 147 -2.65 4.42 -16.34
CA ARG A 147 -3.48 4.29 -17.55
C ARG A 147 -2.62 4.18 -18.81
N ALA A 148 -1.67 5.09 -18.96
CA ALA A 148 -0.78 5.10 -20.13
C ALA A 148 0.11 3.85 -20.20
N ALA A 149 0.57 3.33 -19.05
CA ALA A 149 1.46 2.18 -18.99
C ALA A 149 0.74 0.84 -19.22
N THR A 150 -0.52 0.74 -18.83
CA THR A 150 -1.31 -0.52 -18.91
C THR A 150 -2.26 -0.56 -20.08
N GLY A 151 -2.62 0.59 -20.66
CA GLY A 151 -3.70 0.69 -21.64
C GLY A 151 -5.10 0.47 -21.05
N ALA A 152 -5.22 0.44 -19.71
CA ALA A 152 -6.52 0.28 -19.06
C ALA A 152 -7.40 1.51 -19.30
N ASP A 153 -8.65 1.28 -19.69
CA ASP A 153 -9.64 2.31 -19.90
C ASP A 153 -10.61 2.36 -18.72
N PHE A 154 -10.73 3.54 -18.13
CA PHE A 154 -11.66 3.84 -17.03
C PHE A 154 -12.57 5.01 -17.42
N ALA A 155 -12.97 5.11 -18.69
CA ALA A 155 -13.76 6.22 -19.22
C ALA A 155 -15.04 6.51 -18.41
N SER A 156 -15.58 5.51 -17.71
CA SER A 156 -16.72 5.70 -16.81
C SER A 156 -16.39 6.41 -15.49
N LEU A 157 -15.11 6.63 -15.22
CA LEU A 157 -14.60 7.29 -13.99
C LEU A 157 -13.89 8.63 -14.28
N ASP A 158 -13.88 9.07 -15.53
CA ASP A 158 -13.26 10.34 -15.97
C ASP A 158 -14.24 11.50 -15.94
#